data_9fa3860c6963f92ed5a6c0c36eedbc03
#
_entry.id   9fa3860c6963f92ed5a6c0c36eedbc03
#
_cell.length_a   1.000
_cell.length_b   1.000
_cell.length_c   1.000
_cell.angle_alpha   90.00
_cell.angle_beta   90.00
_cell.angle_gamma   90.00
#
_symmetry.space_group_name_H-M   'P 1'
#
loop_
_entity.id
_entity.type
_entity.pdbx_description
1 polymer ?
#
loop_
_entity_poly.entity_id
_entity_poly.type
_entity_poly.pdbx_seq_one_letter_code
_entity_poly.pdbx_strand_id
1 'polypeptide(L)'
;YGVNSIEKVDGGYARGYTHALTLWRMLLSGLDTLRIKQNMCIILLAHSKVETFSDPEVGAYDRFSPRLHKHANAVITEWADAVLFATRKIITKTEDAGFNRNRTLASGLGKDGGERVMRCVGSPACVAKNRYGLPIELPLSWYALMEAMTQTDTPMSNQTTNLKIKH
;
A
#
# COMPACT_ATOMS: atom_id res chain seq x y z
N TYR A 1 -25.61 9.07 -19.22
CA TYR A 1 -24.84 9.18 -20.47
C TYR A 1 -25.32 8.23 -21.58
N GLY A 2 -26.14 7.22 -21.31
CA GLY A 2 -26.70 6.30 -22.33
C GLY A 2 -25.67 5.47 -23.12
N VAL A 3 -24.47 5.29 -22.56
CA VAL A 3 -23.36 4.54 -23.20
C VAL A 3 -23.00 3.30 -22.38
N ASN A 4 -22.57 2.22 -23.07
CA ASN A 4 -22.27 0.94 -22.44
C ASN A 4 -20.82 0.81 -21.90
N SER A 5 -19.99 1.83 -22.06
CA SER A 5 -18.59 1.83 -21.64
C SER A 5 -18.14 3.21 -21.23
N ILE A 6 -17.34 3.28 -20.14
CA ILE A 6 -16.72 4.52 -19.69
C ILE A 6 -15.85 5.18 -20.77
N GLU A 7 -15.24 4.36 -21.65
CA GLU A 7 -14.41 4.86 -22.75
C GLU A 7 -15.18 5.64 -23.80
N LYS A 8 -16.50 5.39 -23.92
CA LYS A 8 -17.40 6.04 -24.88
C LYS A 8 -18.10 7.28 -24.32
N VAL A 9 -17.93 7.55 -23.03
CA VAL A 9 -18.52 8.73 -22.38
C VAL A 9 -17.96 10.00 -23.01
N ASP A 10 -18.82 10.98 -23.22
CA ASP A 10 -18.47 12.32 -23.70
C ASP A 10 -17.71 12.35 -25.04
N GLY A 11 -18.11 11.46 -25.96
CA GLY A 11 -17.53 11.37 -27.31
C GLY A 11 -16.28 10.50 -27.41
N GLY A 12 -15.91 9.79 -26.37
CA GLY A 12 -14.78 8.85 -26.39
C GLY A 12 -13.44 9.49 -25.97
N TYR A 13 -12.35 8.98 -26.52
CA TYR A 13 -10.96 9.45 -26.25
C TYR A 13 -10.61 9.50 -24.76
N ALA A 14 -11.04 8.50 -23.98
CA ALA A 14 -10.79 8.40 -22.53
C ALA A 14 -11.37 9.55 -21.66
N ARG A 15 -12.21 10.41 -22.20
CA ARG A 15 -12.86 11.51 -21.43
C ARG A 15 -13.71 11.03 -20.27
N GLY A 16 -14.30 9.83 -20.37
CA GLY A 16 -15.03 9.20 -19.28
C GLY A 16 -14.18 8.97 -18.03
N TYR A 17 -12.91 8.65 -18.18
CA TYR A 17 -12.00 8.52 -17.04
C TYR A 17 -11.71 9.87 -16.37
N THR A 18 -11.61 10.95 -17.16
CA THR A 18 -11.48 12.32 -16.62
C THR A 18 -12.74 12.73 -15.86
N HIS A 19 -13.93 12.41 -16.42
CA HIS A 19 -15.19 12.63 -15.71
C HIS A 19 -15.27 11.83 -14.41
N ALA A 20 -14.87 10.57 -14.43
CA ALA A 20 -14.82 9.74 -13.23
C ALA A 20 -13.89 10.31 -12.14
N LEU A 21 -12.79 10.99 -12.51
CA LEU A 21 -11.93 11.68 -11.55
C LEU A 21 -12.65 12.79 -10.79
N THR A 22 -13.54 13.51 -11.43
CA THR A 22 -14.35 14.52 -10.75
C THR A 22 -15.24 13.89 -9.67
N LEU A 23 -15.85 12.73 -9.99
CA LEU A 23 -16.65 11.98 -9.01
C LEU A 23 -15.78 11.45 -7.85
N TRP A 24 -14.55 10.96 -8.14
CA TRP A 24 -13.61 10.56 -7.09
C TRP A 24 -13.25 11.73 -6.16
N ARG A 25 -12.95 12.90 -6.71
CA ARG A 25 -12.65 14.09 -5.90
C ARG A 25 -13.84 14.53 -5.03
N MET A 26 -15.04 14.47 -5.57
CA MET A 26 -16.26 14.75 -4.80
C MET A 26 -16.46 13.76 -3.65
N LEU A 27 -16.26 12.47 -3.90
CA LEU A 27 -16.31 11.43 -2.85
C LEU A 27 -15.28 11.72 -1.75
N LEU A 28 -14.01 11.95 -2.12
CA LEU A 28 -12.94 12.22 -1.17
C LEU A 28 -13.19 13.49 -0.35
N SER A 29 -13.71 14.54 -0.98
CA SER A 29 -14.13 15.78 -0.28
C SER A 29 -15.27 15.52 0.73
N GLY A 30 -16.21 14.65 0.38
CA GLY A 30 -17.26 14.20 1.31
C GLY A 30 -16.67 13.43 2.50
N LEU A 31 -15.73 12.53 2.25
CA LEU A 31 -15.01 11.78 3.30
C LEU A 31 -14.20 12.72 4.20
N ASP A 32 -13.52 13.73 3.64
CA ASP A 32 -12.83 14.77 4.43
C ASP A 32 -13.80 15.55 5.33
N THR A 33 -15.00 15.84 4.84
CA THR A 33 -16.02 16.49 5.67
C THR A 33 -16.40 15.63 6.87
N LEU A 34 -16.58 14.32 6.67
CA LEU A 34 -16.88 13.39 7.76
C LEU A 34 -15.69 13.27 8.74
N ARG A 35 -14.48 13.18 8.22
CA ARG A 35 -13.26 13.13 9.02
C ARG A 35 -13.11 14.37 9.91
N ILE A 36 -13.29 15.55 9.35
CA ILE A 36 -13.06 16.83 10.06
C ILE A 36 -14.24 17.15 11.00
N LYS A 37 -15.48 17.05 10.52
CA LYS A 37 -16.66 17.48 11.30
C LYS A 37 -17.14 16.43 12.30
N GLN A 38 -16.94 15.15 12.00
CA GLN A 38 -17.42 14.04 12.83
C GLN A 38 -16.28 13.29 13.53
N ASN A 39 -15.03 13.72 13.36
CA ASN A 39 -13.83 13.07 13.90
C ASN A 39 -13.77 11.58 13.55
N MET A 40 -14.13 11.22 12.31
CA MET A 40 -14.18 9.85 11.84
C MET A 40 -12.83 9.39 11.29
N CYS A 41 -12.44 8.16 11.60
CA CYS A 41 -11.39 7.47 10.89
C CYS A 41 -11.95 6.87 9.60
N ILE A 42 -11.35 7.20 8.46
CA ILE A 42 -11.78 6.71 7.14
C ILE A 42 -10.85 5.59 6.69
N ILE A 43 -11.42 4.42 6.43
CA ILE A 43 -10.69 3.26 5.92
C ILE A 43 -11.28 2.85 4.57
N LEU A 44 -10.46 2.88 3.52
CA LEU A 44 -10.82 2.41 2.19
C LEU A 44 -10.16 1.06 1.95
N LEU A 45 -10.95 0.06 1.57
CA LEU A 45 -10.45 -1.27 1.21
C LEU A 45 -10.39 -1.40 -0.31
N ALA A 46 -9.25 -1.83 -0.83
CA ALA A 46 -9.05 -2.07 -2.25
C ALA A 46 -8.37 -3.43 -2.48
N HIS A 47 -8.78 -4.12 -3.56
CA HIS A 47 -8.02 -5.26 -4.05
C HIS A 47 -6.66 -4.82 -4.59
N SER A 48 -5.68 -5.71 -4.53
CA SER A 48 -4.38 -5.51 -5.19
C SER A 48 -4.36 -6.13 -6.58
N LYS A 49 -3.47 -5.61 -7.42
CA LYS A 49 -3.04 -6.19 -8.70
C LYS A 49 -1.52 -6.18 -8.75
N VAL A 50 -0.96 -7.04 -9.59
CA VAL A 50 0.43 -6.92 -10.02
C VAL A 50 0.45 -6.01 -11.25
N GLU A 51 1.36 -5.06 -11.27
CA GLU A 51 1.63 -4.19 -12.42
C GLU A 51 3.13 -4.06 -12.63
N THR A 52 3.55 -4.00 -13.88
CA THR A 52 4.93 -3.72 -14.24
C THR A 52 5.22 -2.23 -14.07
N PHE A 53 6.24 -1.92 -13.30
CA PHE A 53 6.77 -0.57 -13.09
C PHE A 53 8.10 -0.41 -13.81
N SER A 54 8.22 0.62 -14.65
CA SER A 54 9.45 0.96 -15.34
C SER A 54 10.23 1.96 -14.51
N ASP A 55 11.29 1.50 -13.86
CA ASP A 55 12.16 2.33 -13.05
C ASP A 55 13.35 2.81 -13.91
N PRO A 56 13.68 4.11 -13.90
CA PRO A 56 14.77 4.63 -14.71
C PRO A 56 16.16 4.17 -14.27
N GLU A 57 16.32 3.73 -13.01
CA GLU A 57 17.61 3.34 -12.45
C GLU A 57 17.89 1.84 -12.56
N VAL A 58 16.86 1.01 -12.35
CA VAL A 58 17.03 -0.46 -12.25
C VAL A 58 16.27 -1.24 -13.34
N GLY A 59 15.50 -0.55 -14.19
CA GLY A 59 14.71 -1.16 -15.24
C GLY A 59 13.31 -1.57 -14.80
N ALA A 60 12.65 -2.43 -15.58
CA ALA A 60 11.27 -2.82 -15.33
C ALA A 60 11.20 -3.98 -14.32
N TYR A 61 10.28 -3.87 -13.37
CA TYR A 61 9.95 -4.93 -12.41
C TYR A 61 8.47 -4.92 -12.05
N ASP A 62 7.98 -6.04 -11.52
CA ASP A 62 6.59 -6.20 -11.11
C ASP A 62 6.41 -5.83 -9.63
N ARG A 63 5.33 -5.09 -9.34
CA ARG A 63 4.98 -4.72 -7.97
C ARG A 63 3.48 -4.82 -7.72
N PHE A 64 3.11 -4.99 -6.47
CA PHE A 64 1.72 -4.89 -6.05
C PHE A 64 1.28 -3.42 -5.94
N SER A 65 0.12 -3.12 -6.51
CA SER A 65 -0.55 -1.82 -6.39
C SER A 65 -2.06 -1.99 -6.19
N PRO A 66 -2.79 -0.96 -5.74
CA PRO A 66 -4.25 -0.99 -5.69
C PRO A 66 -4.86 -1.25 -7.07
N ARG A 67 -5.86 -2.13 -7.14
CA ARG A 67 -6.56 -2.47 -8.40
C ARG A 67 -7.54 -1.38 -8.80
N LEU A 68 -7.00 -0.22 -9.15
CA LEU A 68 -7.74 0.95 -9.60
C LEU A 68 -7.21 1.41 -10.97
N HIS A 69 -8.01 2.22 -11.66
CA HIS A 69 -7.52 2.94 -12.84
C HIS A 69 -6.40 3.91 -12.43
N LYS A 70 -5.37 4.05 -13.26
CA LYS A 70 -4.14 4.81 -12.92
C LYS A 70 -4.39 6.19 -12.32
N HIS A 71 -5.33 6.96 -12.88
CA HIS A 71 -5.64 8.31 -12.37
C HIS A 71 -6.37 8.29 -11.03
N ALA A 72 -7.32 7.37 -10.84
CA ALA A 72 -8.01 7.20 -9.57
C ALA A 72 -7.04 6.72 -8.48
N ASN A 73 -6.15 5.77 -8.82
CA ASN A 73 -5.12 5.30 -7.92
C ASN A 73 -4.20 6.43 -7.44
N ALA A 74 -3.75 7.29 -8.35
CA ALA A 74 -2.90 8.44 -8.02
C ALA A 74 -3.61 9.38 -7.03
N VAL A 75 -4.84 9.79 -7.32
CA VAL A 75 -5.61 10.72 -6.49
C VAL A 75 -5.89 10.14 -5.09
N ILE A 76 -6.30 8.87 -5.00
CA ILE A 76 -6.60 8.21 -3.73
C ILE A 76 -5.34 8.00 -2.90
N THR A 77 -4.25 7.54 -3.53
CA THR A 77 -2.97 7.32 -2.85
C THR A 77 -2.36 8.63 -2.36
N GLU A 78 -2.53 9.73 -3.12
CA GLU A 78 -2.09 11.06 -2.70
C GLU A 78 -2.93 11.56 -1.51
N TRP A 79 -4.23 11.41 -1.56
CA TRP A 79 -5.16 11.84 -0.52
C TRP A 79 -4.97 11.07 0.80
N ALA A 80 -4.82 9.76 0.77
CA ALA A 80 -4.68 8.92 1.96
C ALA A 80 -3.42 9.28 2.75
N ASP A 81 -3.51 9.31 4.08
CA ASP A 81 -2.37 9.52 4.98
C ASP A 81 -1.50 8.27 5.10
N ALA A 82 -2.11 7.09 5.00
CA ALA A 82 -1.42 5.82 4.94
C ALA A 82 -2.00 4.93 3.83
N VAL A 83 -1.14 4.21 3.13
CA VAL A 83 -1.49 3.11 2.22
C VAL A 83 -0.77 1.88 2.73
N LEU A 84 -1.52 0.91 3.22
CA LEU A 84 -1.00 -0.28 3.88
C LEU A 84 -1.26 -1.49 2.98
N PHE A 85 -0.22 -2.25 2.68
CA PHE A 85 -0.34 -3.46 1.88
C PHE A 85 -0.51 -4.68 2.78
N ALA A 86 -1.75 -5.18 2.86
CA ALA A 86 -2.09 -6.38 3.61
C ALA A 86 -1.71 -7.63 2.80
N THR A 87 -0.88 -8.50 3.37
CA THR A 87 -0.37 -9.70 2.70
C THR A 87 -0.10 -10.83 3.69
N ARG A 88 0.29 -11.98 3.16
CA ARG A 88 0.83 -13.10 3.96
C ARG A 88 2.33 -13.20 3.74
N LYS A 89 3.09 -13.53 4.79
CA LYS A 89 4.51 -13.85 4.65
C LYS A 89 4.66 -15.17 3.90
N ILE A 90 5.39 -15.11 2.79
CA ILE A 90 5.71 -16.26 1.96
C ILE A 90 7.21 -16.48 2.04
N ILE A 91 7.63 -17.72 2.33
CA ILE A 91 9.02 -18.17 2.19
C ILE A 91 9.12 -18.92 0.87
N THR A 92 10.08 -18.53 0.06
CA THR A 92 10.46 -19.28 -1.13
C THR A 92 11.67 -20.17 -0.80
N LYS A 93 11.56 -21.47 -1.08
CA LYS A 93 12.69 -22.40 -1.09
C LYS A 93 12.99 -22.76 -2.54
N THR A 94 14.25 -22.65 -2.92
CA THR A 94 14.72 -23.16 -4.21
C THR A 94 15.22 -24.58 -3.98
N GLU A 95 14.58 -25.54 -4.62
CA GLU A 95 15.01 -26.94 -4.61
C GLU A 95 15.64 -27.28 -5.96
N ASP A 96 16.74 -28.02 -5.92
CA ASP A 96 17.35 -28.61 -7.12
C ASP A 96 16.43 -29.72 -7.62
N ALA A 97 15.82 -29.53 -8.79
CA ALA A 97 14.93 -30.48 -9.40
C ALA A 97 15.65 -31.50 -10.30
N GLY A 98 17.00 -31.54 -10.25
CA GLY A 98 17.84 -32.37 -11.11
C GLY A 98 17.97 -31.81 -12.54
N PHE A 99 18.93 -32.30 -13.30
CA PHE A 99 19.19 -31.83 -14.68
C PHE A 99 19.38 -30.33 -14.86
N ASN A 100 20.06 -29.67 -13.90
CA ASN A 100 20.30 -28.22 -13.95
C ASN A 100 19.01 -27.35 -13.95
N ARG A 101 17.93 -27.84 -13.36
CA ARG A 101 16.66 -27.11 -13.21
C ARG A 101 16.39 -26.83 -11.74
N ASN A 102 16.28 -25.55 -11.41
CA ASN A 102 15.88 -25.10 -10.07
C ASN A 102 14.34 -24.91 -10.05
N ARG A 103 13.68 -25.49 -9.05
CA ARG A 103 12.27 -25.28 -8.80
C ARG A 103 12.11 -24.41 -7.56
N THR A 104 11.46 -23.25 -7.71
CA THR A 104 11.11 -22.40 -6.59
C THR A 104 9.76 -22.83 -6.02
N LEU A 105 9.76 -23.26 -4.76
CA LEU A 105 8.54 -23.56 -4.01
C LEU A 105 8.23 -22.39 -3.08
N ALA A 106 7.00 -21.89 -3.15
CA ALA A 106 6.51 -20.87 -2.23
C ALA A 106 5.66 -21.56 -1.16
N SER A 107 5.97 -21.34 0.11
CA SER A 107 5.19 -21.80 1.25
C SER A 107 4.88 -20.66 2.19
N GLY A 108 3.68 -20.68 2.82
CA GLY A 108 3.34 -19.73 3.88
C GLY A 108 4.16 -19.99 5.14
N LEU A 109 4.61 -18.93 5.79
CA LEU A 109 5.26 -19.02 7.10
C LEU A 109 4.18 -19.15 8.19
N GLY A 110 4.19 -20.25 8.96
CA GLY A 110 3.29 -20.50 10.08
C GLY A 110 2.15 -21.47 9.76
N LYS A 111 1.31 -21.73 10.77
CA LYS A 111 0.07 -22.51 10.63
C LYS A 111 -0.91 -21.71 9.76
N ASP A 112 -1.78 -22.34 9.02
CA ASP A 112 -2.84 -21.70 8.20
C ASP A 112 -2.37 -20.89 6.97
N GLY A 113 -1.25 -21.27 6.35
CA GLY A 113 -0.83 -20.70 5.05
C GLY A 113 -0.14 -19.35 5.11
N GLY A 114 0.47 -19.00 6.25
CA GLY A 114 1.34 -17.86 6.44
C GLY A 114 0.82 -16.79 7.37
N GLU A 115 1.75 -16.17 8.11
CA GLU A 115 1.50 -15.02 8.98
C GLU A 115 0.94 -13.85 8.16
N ARG A 116 -0.13 -13.23 8.67
CA ARG A 116 -0.76 -12.06 8.03
C ARG A 116 -0.11 -10.78 8.53
N VAL A 117 0.32 -9.94 7.61
CA VAL A 117 1.02 -8.69 7.94
C VAL A 117 0.52 -7.52 7.11
N MET A 118 0.75 -6.32 7.61
CA MET A 118 0.63 -5.05 6.88
C MET A 118 2.01 -4.49 6.62
N ARG A 119 2.37 -4.26 5.35
CA ARG A 119 3.55 -3.47 4.99
C ARG A 119 3.16 -2.02 4.95
N CYS A 120 3.82 -1.20 5.77
CA CYS A 120 3.49 0.20 5.96
C CYS A 120 4.40 1.12 5.14
N VAL A 121 5.54 0.64 4.68
CA VAL A 121 6.53 1.40 3.88
C VAL A 121 6.63 0.80 2.49
N GLY A 122 6.64 1.67 1.47
CA GLY A 122 6.81 1.28 0.07
C GLY A 122 8.14 0.59 -0.19
N SER A 123 8.12 -0.38 -1.09
CA SER A 123 9.29 -1.13 -1.53
C SER A 123 9.17 -1.44 -3.03
N PRO A 124 10.22 -1.93 -3.69
CA PRO A 124 10.08 -2.40 -5.07
C PRO A 124 8.94 -3.42 -5.25
N ALA A 125 8.63 -4.22 -4.22
CA ALA A 125 7.59 -5.24 -4.29
C ALA A 125 6.17 -4.71 -4.11
N CYS A 126 5.94 -3.58 -3.46
CA CYS A 126 4.60 -3.05 -3.23
C CYS A 126 4.55 -1.54 -3.04
N VAL A 127 3.45 -0.96 -3.50
CA VAL A 127 3.10 0.43 -3.20
C VAL A 127 2.59 0.51 -1.76
N ALA A 128 3.20 1.39 -0.96
CA ALA A 128 2.72 1.76 0.36
C ALA A 128 3.08 3.22 0.66
N LYS A 129 2.39 3.82 1.64
CA LYS A 129 2.59 5.20 2.07
C LYS A 129 2.40 5.29 3.57
N ASN A 130 3.21 6.08 4.23
CA ASN A 130 3.25 6.15 5.69
C ASN A 130 3.55 7.57 6.17
N ARG A 131 2.52 8.33 6.50
CA ARG A 131 2.65 9.67 7.10
C ARG A 131 2.68 9.63 8.63
N TYR A 132 2.35 8.47 9.22
CA TYR A 132 2.27 8.30 10.67
C TYR A 132 3.58 7.78 11.29
N GLY A 133 4.65 7.60 10.53
CA GLY A 133 5.89 7.04 11.06
C GLY A 133 5.80 5.59 11.52
N LEU A 134 4.85 4.82 11.00
CA LEU A 134 4.67 3.41 11.35
C LEU A 134 5.92 2.58 11.02
N PRO A 135 6.19 1.49 11.73
CA PRO A 135 7.27 0.58 11.38
C PRO A 135 7.07 -0.02 9.98
N ILE A 136 8.13 -0.59 9.40
CA ILE A 136 8.12 -1.15 8.04
C ILE A 136 7.00 -2.18 7.86
N GLU A 137 6.77 -3.00 8.88
CA GLU A 137 5.78 -4.07 8.87
C GLU A 137 5.13 -4.19 10.25
N LEU A 138 3.82 -4.46 10.27
CA LEU A 138 3.01 -4.75 11.46
C LEU A 138 2.23 -6.05 11.26
N PRO A 139 1.88 -6.76 12.33
CA PRO A 139 0.85 -7.78 12.27
C PRO A 139 -0.45 -7.21 11.68
N LEU A 140 -1.17 -7.99 10.87
CA LEU A 140 -2.48 -7.59 10.35
C LEU A 140 -3.53 -7.63 11.47
N SER A 141 -3.47 -6.64 12.33
CA SER A 141 -4.31 -6.47 13.52
C SER A 141 -4.62 -5.00 13.71
N TRP A 142 -5.88 -4.70 14.00
CA TRP A 142 -6.32 -3.34 14.34
C TRP A 142 -5.61 -2.82 15.60
N TYR A 143 -5.48 -3.68 16.62
CA TYR A 143 -4.77 -3.32 17.84
C TYR A 143 -3.32 -2.90 17.59
N ALA A 144 -2.58 -3.71 16.83
CA ALA A 144 -1.18 -3.40 16.49
C ALA A 144 -1.04 -2.09 15.70
N LEU A 145 -1.99 -1.79 14.81
CA LEU A 145 -2.01 -0.53 14.07
C LEU A 145 -2.24 0.66 15.00
N MET A 146 -3.25 0.58 15.86
CA MET A 146 -3.58 1.66 16.80
C MET A 146 -2.47 1.90 17.81
N GLU A 147 -1.86 0.85 18.34
CA GLU A 147 -0.71 0.94 19.23
C GLU A 147 0.47 1.66 18.56
N ALA A 148 0.81 1.26 17.32
CA ALA A 148 1.88 1.88 16.57
C ALA A 148 1.59 3.36 16.28
N MET A 149 0.35 3.74 15.96
CA MET A 149 -0.04 5.13 15.73
C MET A 149 0.09 5.99 16.99
N THR A 150 -0.26 5.46 18.16
CA THR A 150 -0.14 6.21 19.43
C THR A 150 1.30 6.37 19.91
N GLN A 151 2.20 5.43 19.58
CA GLN A 151 3.62 5.52 19.94
C GLN A 151 4.35 6.61 19.16
N THR A 152 3.91 6.92 17.93
CA THR A 152 4.54 7.94 17.09
C THR A 152 4.16 9.37 17.53
N ASP A 153 3.08 9.55 18.26
CA ASP A 153 2.68 10.86 18.81
C ASP A 153 3.49 11.27 20.04
N THR A 154 4.35 10.39 20.57
CA THR A 154 5.23 10.72 21.69
C THR A 154 6.51 11.36 21.15
N PRO A 155 6.81 12.66 21.43
CA PRO A 155 8.03 13.29 20.97
C PRO A 155 9.23 12.53 21.51
N MET A 156 10.21 12.22 20.67
CA MET A 156 11.47 11.59 21.05
C MET A 156 12.17 12.45 22.10
N SER A 157 12.02 12.13 23.37
CA SER A 157 12.84 12.69 24.44
C SER A 157 14.25 12.08 24.31
N ASN A 158 15.19 12.92 23.86
CA ASN A 158 16.64 12.83 23.98
C ASN A 158 17.21 11.50 24.52
N GLN A 159 17.51 10.57 23.65
CA GLN A 159 18.54 9.56 23.94
C GLN A 159 19.90 10.23 23.72
N THR A 160 20.42 10.84 24.79
CA THR A 160 21.82 11.28 24.87
C THR A 160 22.70 10.04 24.85
N THR A 161 23.31 9.78 23.71
CA THR A 161 24.30 8.72 23.53
C THR A 161 25.55 9.08 24.34
N ASN A 162 25.70 8.53 25.53
CA ASN A 162 26.95 8.58 26.29
C ASN A 162 28.00 7.71 25.57
N LEU A 163 28.72 8.28 24.63
CA LEU A 163 29.97 7.75 24.11
C LEU A 163 31.04 7.89 25.20
N LYS A 164 31.28 6.84 25.98
CA LYS A 164 32.47 6.73 26.82
C LYS A 164 33.66 6.48 25.91
N ILE A 165 34.45 7.51 25.66
CA ILE A 165 35.80 7.42 25.11
C ILE A 165 36.67 6.86 26.23
N LYS A 166 37.22 5.64 26.05
CA LYS A 166 38.32 5.13 26.88
C LYS A 166 39.64 5.58 26.25
N HIS A 167 40.39 6.33 27.02
CA HIS A 167 41.82 6.57 26.78
C HIS A 167 42.63 5.33 27.12
#